data_23032fa64c7218d3d23df5d6af7fe556
#
_entry.id   23032fa64c7218d3d23df5d6af7fe556
#
_cell.length_a   1.000
_cell.length_b   1.000
_cell.length_c   1.000
_cell.angle_alpha   90.00
_cell.angle_beta   90.00
_cell.angle_gamma   90.00
#
_symmetry.space_group_name_H-M   'P 1'
#
loop_
_entity.id
_entity.type
_entity.pdbx_description
1 polymer ?
#
loop_
_entity_poly.entity_id
_entity_poly.type
_entity_poly.pdbx_seq_one_letter_code
_entity_poly.pdbx_strand_id
1 'polypeptide(L)'
;TGLSFSSTNFEAIYTQIHQNPKLSNIREELEKVVYDYFKGMELPDEPTIYDHLVLSLRNKDFIATFNWDPFLVQAIRRNGQRFKMPRTLFLHGNVEVGYCQDGHMMGNNGGHCHHCGEPLTRTQLLYPVGEKNYHLDEFISRQWATMADLLKHAFMVSIFGYGAPTSDASAIALLKDAWVSVGE
;
A
#
# COMPACT_ATOMS: atom_id res chain seq x y z
N THR A 1 31.30 -10.33 12.50
CA THR A 1 31.26 -10.52 11.02
C THR A 1 30.58 -9.32 10.42
N GLY A 2 31.39 -8.31 9.99
CA GLY A 2 30.86 -7.07 9.43
C GLY A 2 30.22 -7.35 8.06
N LEU A 3 28.91 -7.13 7.94
CA LEU A 3 28.22 -7.04 6.65
C LEU A 3 28.71 -5.74 6.00
N SER A 4 29.31 -5.84 4.83
CA SER A 4 29.67 -4.70 4.00
C SER A 4 28.68 -4.60 2.87
N PHE A 5 27.90 -3.51 2.84
CA PHE A 5 27.01 -3.23 1.73
C PHE A 5 27.71 -2.31 0.71
N SER A 6 27.55 -2.62 -0.55
CA SER A 6 28.14 -1.85 -1.65
C SER A 6 27.37 -0.56 -1.96
N SER A 7 26.25 -0.30 -1.30
CA SER A 7 25.34 0.80 -1.57
C SER A 7 24.79 1.39 -0.28
N THR A 8 24.45 2.67 -0.29
CA THR A 8 23.67 3.37 0.74
C THR A 8 22.18 3.44 0.40
N ASN A 9 21.79 2.93 -0.75
CA ASN A 9 20.39 2.90 -1.19
C ASN A 9 19.67 1.73 -0.50
N PHE A 10 18.56 2.02 0.20
CA PHE A 10 17.76 1.04 0.93
C PHE A 10 17.31 -0.13 0.04
N GLU A 11 16.84 0.15 -1.15
CA GLU A 11 16.38 -0.87 -2.11
C GLU A 11 17.48 -1.88 -2.47
N ALA A 12 18.69 -1.38 -2.76
CA ALA A 12 19.85 -2.23 -3.07
C ALA A 12 20.29 -3.07 -1.86
N ILE A 13 20.28 -2.48 -0.66
CA ILE A 13 20.62 -3.17 0.60
C ILE A 13 19.58 -4.26 0.89
N TYR A 14 18.29 -3.91 0.82
CA TYR A 14 17.21 -4.85 1.09
C TYR A 14 17.22 -6.02 0.10
N THR A 15 17.44 -5.75 -1.19
CA THR A 15 17.56 -6.80 -2.22
C THR A 15 18.69 -7.78 -1.91
N GLN A 16 19.86 -7.30 -1.48
CA GLN A 16 20.98 -8.16 -1.10
C GLN A 16 20.66 -9.04 0.12
N ILE A 17 19.99 -8.47 1.12
CA ILE A 17 19.55 -9.21 2.30
C ILE A 17 18.49 -10.25 1.92
N HIS A 18 17.52 -9.89 1.10
CA HIS A 18 16.42 -10.75 0.67
C HIS A 18 16.91 -11.96 -0.15
N GLN A 19 17.90 -11.77 -1.01
CA GLN A 19 18.49 -12.82 -1.84
C GLN A 19 19.38 -13.80 -1.07
N ASN A 20 19.74 -13.51 0.18
CA ASN A 20 20.61 -14.34 0.99
C ASN A 20 19.84 -15.05 2.12
N PRO A 21 19.54 -16.35 1.98
CA PRO A 21 18.77 -17.09 3.00
C PRO A 21 19.42 -17.10 4.40
N LYS A 22 20.75 -16.91 4.48
CA LYS A 22 21.47 -16.85 5.76
C LYS A 22 21.19 -15.55 6.54
N LEU A 23 20.58 -14.57 5.89
CA LEU A 23 20.26 -13.27 6.46
C LEU A 23 18.76 -13.13 6.79
N SER A 24 17.99 -14.22 6.83
CA SER A 24 16.55 -14.20 7.12
C SER A 24 16.22 -13.47 8.42
N ASN A 25 16.97 -13.72 9.50
CA ASN A 25 16.75 -13.05 10.79
C ASN A 25 16.99 -11.53 10.68
N ILE A 26 18.01 -11.12 9.93
CA ILE A 26 18.31 -9.69 9.71
C ILE A 26 17.21 -9.06 8.87
N ARG A 27 16.70 -9.78 7.88
CA ARG A 27 15.57 -9.32 7.08
C ARG A 27 14.33 -9.08 7.94
N GLU A 28 13.95 -10.06 8.77
CA GLU A 28 12.78 -9.95 9.65
C GLU A 28 12.92 -8.78 10.65
N GLU A 29 14.10 -8.59 11.22
CA GLU A 29 14.37 -7.47 12.11
C GLU A 29 14.29 -6.11 11.37
N LEU A 30 14.85 -6.03 10.18
CA LEU A 30 14.78 -4.84 9.32
C LEU A 30 13.33 -4.51 8.93
N GLU A 31 12.56 -5.51 8.50
CA GLU A 31 11.15 -5.36 8.16
C GLU A 31 10.34 -4.86 9.36
N LYS A 32 10.61 -5.40 10.56
CA LYS A 32 9.99 -4.92 11.79
C LYS A 32 10.34 -3.46 12.10
N VAL A 33 11.60 -3.08 12.01
CA VAL A 33 12.05 -1.70 12.25
C VAL A 33 11.39 -0.73 11.25
N VAL A 34 11.34 -1.09 9.98
CA VAL A 34 10.69 -0.30 8.93
C VAL A 34 9.18 -0.15 9.20
N TYR A 35 8.52 -1.26 9.56
CA TYR A 35 7.11 -1.24 9.90
C TYR A 35 6.83 -0.32 11.10
N ASP A 36 7.59 -0.47 12.18
CA ASP A 36 7.42 0.31 13.42
C ASP A 36 7.70 1.81 13.17
N TYR A 37 8.68 2.11 12.31
CA TYR A 37 8.98 3.49 11.89
C TYR A 37 7.79 4.15 11.19
N PHE A 38 7.23 3.51 10.17
CA PHE A 38 6.07 4.06 9.48
C PHE A 38 4.82 4.11 10.37
N LYS A 39 4.60 3.09 11.19
CA LYS A 39 3.47 3.05 12.10
C LYS A 39 3.47 4.16 13.15
N GLY A 40 4.65 4.63 13.53
CA GLY A 40 4.81 5.74 14.47
C GLY A 40 4.62 7.13 13.86
N MET A 41 4.34 7.23 12.56
CA MET A 41 4.14 8.53 11.91
C MET A 41 2.72 9.05 12.14
N GLU A 42 2.61 10.35 12.40
CA GLU A 42 1.34 11.03 12.63
C GLU A 42 1.22 12.29 11.77
N LEU A 43 0.02 12.55 11.27
CA LEU A 43 -0.29 13.84 10.64
C LEU A 43 -0.33 14.93 11.70
N PRO A 44 0.18 16.14 11.40
CA PRO A 44 -0.01 17.29 12.27
C PRO A 44 -1.50 17.65 12.41
N ASP A 45 -1.83 18.44 13.42
CA ASP A 45 -3.22 18.88 13.66
C ASP A 45 -3.73 19.80 12.56
N GLU A 46 -2.85 20.57 11.91
CA GLU A 46 -3.20 21.45 10.82
C GLU A 46 -3.56 20.65 9.55
N PRO A 47 -4.42 21.20 8.67
CA PRO A 47 -4.74 20.59 7.39
C PRO A 47 -3.51 20.35 6.53
N THR A 48 -3.39 19.15 6.00
CA THR A 48 -2.28 18.70 5.16
C THR A 48 -2.72 18.51 3.70
N ILE A 49 -1.76 18.23 2.82
CA ILE A 49 -2.07 17.87 1.43
C ILE A 49 -2.93 16.61 1.34
N TYR A 50 -2.82 15.68 2.30
CA TYR A 50 -3.67 14.49 2.36
C TYR A 50 -5.12 14.85 2.64
N ASP A 51 -5.39 15.81 3.53
CA ASP A 51 -6.75 16.31 3.79
C ASP A 51 -7.33 16.97 2.55
N HIS A 52 -6.56 17.83 1.91
CA HIS A 52 -6.99 18.47 0.66
C HIS A 52 -7.28 17.45 -0.43
N LEU A 53 -6.45 16.41 -0.56
CA LEU A 53 -6.64 15.34 -1.54
C LEU A 53 -7.97 14.60 -1.28
N VAL A 54 -8.19 14.08 -0.08
CA VAL A 54 -9.38 13.28 0.22
C VAL A 54 -10.67 14.10 0.15
N LEU A 55 -10.62 15.39 0.47
CA LEU A 55 -11.77 16.31 0.41
C LEU A 55 -12.06 16.82 -1.01
N SER A 56 -11.08 16.80 -1.92
CA SER A 56 -11.27 17.21 -3.32
C SER A 56 -11.95 16.14 -4.18
N LEU A 57 -11.97 14.90 -3.70
CA LEU A 57 -12.52 13.74 -4.40
C LEU A 57 -13.95 13.43 -3.93
N ARG A 58 -14.69 12.75 -4.79
CA ARG A 58 -16.08 12.31 -4.51
C ARG A 58 -16.10 10.84 -4.10
N ASN A 59 -17.18 10.40 -3.52
CA ASN A 59 -17.37 8.99 -3.13
C ASN A 59 -17.33 7.98 -4.31
N LYS A 60 -17.44 8.45 -5.55
CA LYS A 60 -17.30 7.63 -6.76
C LYS A 60 -15.87 7.57 -7.28
N ASP A 61 -15.03 8.49 -6.84
CA ASP A 61 -13.61 8.55 -7.19
C ASP A 61 -12.84 7.58 -6.26
N PHE A 62 -11.62 7.21 -6.63
CA PHE A 62 -10.80 6.36 -5.78
C PHE A 62 -9.34 6.79 -5.79
N ILE A 63 -8.64 6.41 -4.75
CA ILE A 63 -7.20 6.61 -4.60
C ILE A 63 -6.56 5.23 -4.56
N ALA A 64 -5.53 5.01 -5.37
CA ALA A 64 -4.65 3.87 -5.24
C ALA A 64 -3.26 4.35 -4.81
N THR A 65 -2.74 3.78 -3.73
CA THR A 65 -1.46 4.19 -3.17
C THR A 65 -0.48 3.03 -3.07
N PHE A 66 0.80 3.34 -3.33
CA PHE A 66 1.93 2.46 -3.08
C PHE A 66 2.57 2.73 -1.70
N ASN A 67 2.15 3.79 -1.02
CA ASN A 67 2.75 4.24 0.22
C ASN A 67 2.37 3.34 1.40
N TRP A 68 3.34 3.06 2.25
CA TRP A 68 3.16 2.30 3.49
C TRP A 68 2.74 3.16 4.67
N ASP A 69 3.02 4.50 4.58
CA ASP A 69 2.75 5.44 5.65
C ASP A 69 1.26 5.55 6.00
N PRO A 70 0.92 5.94 7.24
CA PRO A 70 -0.47 5.99 7.71
C PRO A 70 -1.22 7.26 7.28
N PHE A 71 -0.56 8.24 6.65
CA PHE A 71 -1.09 9.59 6.49
C PHE A 71 -2.41 9.66 5.72
N LEU A 72 -2.53 8.90 4.63
CA LEU A 72 -3.79 8.86 3.87
C LEU A 72 -4.93 8.28 4.71
N VAL A 73 -4.67 7.22 5.49
CA VAL A 73 -5.68 6.60 6.38
C VAL A 73 -6.07 7.57 7.49
N GLN A 74 -5.11 8.28 8.08
CA GLN A 74 -5.35 9.27 9.12
C GLN A 74 -6.19 10.44 8.59
N ALA A 75 -5.89 10.94 7.39
CA ALA A 75 -6.68 11.99 6.74
C ALA A 75 -8.12 11.53 6.44
N ILE A 76 -8.29 10.30 5.92
CA ILE A 76 -9.61 9.71 5.70
C ILE A 76 -10.39 9.58 7.02
N ARG A 77 -9.76 9.12 8.09
CA ARG A 77 -10.38 8.97 9.41
C ARG A 77 -10.81 10.32 10.00
N ARG A 78 -9.92 11.33 9.91
CA ARG A 78 -10.17 12.68 10.42
C ARG A 78 -11.35 13.37 9.71
N ASN A 79 -11.45 13.22 8.40
CA ASN A 79 -12.45 13.88 7.58
C ASN A 79 -13.72 13.03 7.38
N GLY A 80 -13.62 11.71 7.45
CA GLY A 80 -14.71 10.77 7.17
C GLY A 80 -15.90 10.83 8.12
N GLN A 81 -15.72 11.46 9.28
CA GLN A 81 -16.84 11.70 10.22
C GLN A 81 -17.87 12.72 9.68
N ARG A 82 -17.44 13.59 8.76
CA ARG A 82 -18.27 14.69 8.21
C ARG A 82 -18.57 14.55 6.73
N PHE A 83 -17.70 13.86 5.99
CA PHE A 83 -17.76 13.77 4.53
C PHE A 83 -17.67 12.32 4.07
N LYS A 84 -18.29 12.03 2.92
CA LYS A 84 -18.10 10.74 2.25
C LYS A 84 -16.74 10.72 1.58
N MET A 85 -15.91 9.77 1.98
CA MET A 85 -14.54 9.63 1.47
C MET A 85 -14.48 8.83 0.17
N PRO A 86 -13.45 9.09 -0.68
CA PRO A 86 -13.18 8.25 -1.82
C PRO A 86 -12.80 6.83 -1.38
N ARG A 87 -13.01 5.85 -2.25
CA ARG A 87 -12.50 4.50 -2.03
C ARG A 87 -10.99 4.50 -2.13
N THR A 88 -10.32 3.72 -1.29
CA THR A 88 -8.86 3.68 -1.24
C THR A 88 -8.35 2.27 -1.41
N LEU A 89 -7.34 2.09 -2.25
CA LEU A 89 -6.63 0.85 -2.51
C LEU A 89 -5.17 0.98 -2.05
N PHE A 90 -4.67 -0.07 -1.38
CA PHE A 90 -3.32 -0.13 -0.83
C PHE A 90 -2.52 -1.20 -1.57
N LEU A 91 -1.92 -0.82 -2.70
CA LEU A 91 -1.31 -1.73 -3.66
C LEU A 91 -0.03 -2.43 -3.14
N HIS A 92 0.63 -1.85 -2.15
CA HIS A 92 1.82 -2.40 -1.48
C HIS A 92 1.61 -2.63 0.02
N GLY A 93 0.35 -2.69 0.47
CA GLY A 93 0.02 -2.72 1.90
C GLY A 93 0.11 -1.36 2.56
N ASN A 94 -0.22 -1.30 3.86
CA ASN A 94 -0.16 -0.08 4.65
C ASN A 94 -0.14 -0.42 6.14
N VAL A 95 0.62 0.34 6.94
CA VAL A 95 0.80 0.06 8.37
C VAL A 95 -0.45 0.24 9.22
N GLU A 96 -1.40 1.08 8.78
CA GLU A 96 -2.66 1.35 9.50
C GLU A 96 -3.82 0.46 9.05
N VAL A 97 -3.64 -0.35 7.99
CA VAL A 97 -4.71 -1.16 7.42
C VAL A 97 -4.61 -2.60 7.87
N GLY A 98 -5.73 -3.13 8.35
CA GLY A 98 -5.98 -4.54 8.56
C GLY A 98 -7.12 -5.04 7.66
N TYR A 99 -7.19 -6.33 7.43
CA TYR A 99 -8.23 -6.96 6.62
C TYR A 99 -8.78 -8.23 7.27
N CYS A 100 -10.04 -8.53 6.98
CA CYS A 100 -10.67 -9.78 7.38
C CYS A 100 -10.19 -10.90 6.44
N GLN A 101 -9.72 -12.01 7.00
CA GLN A 101 -9.26 -13.15 6.22
C GLN A 101 -10.38 -13.77 5.35
N ASP A 102 -11.62 -13.74 5.83
CA ASP A 102 -12.78 -14.17 5.03
C ASP A 102 -13.20 -13.15 3.96
N GLY A 103 -12.46 -12.06 3.81
CA GLY A 103 -12.68 -11.06 2.77
C GLY A 103 -13.85 -10.11 2.99
N HIS A 104 -14.47 -10.09 4.17
CA HIS A 104 -15.64 -9.26 4.45
C HIS A 104 -15.35 -7.78 4.38
N MET A 105 -14.22 -7.33 4.92
CA MET A 105 -13.88 -5.92 5.00
C MET A 105 -12.39 -5.68 5.21
N MET A 106 -11.95 -4.47 4.93
CA MET A 106 -10.73 -3.87 5.47
C MET A 106 -11.10 -2.76 6.45
N GLY A 107 -10.21 -2.48 7.38
CA GLY A 107 -10.40 -1.46 8.42
C GLY A 107 -9.07 -1.10 9.09
N ASN A 108 -9.15 -0.56 10.29
CA ASN A 108 -7.95 -0.22 11.05
C ASN A 108 -7.21 -1.46 11.51
N ASN A 109 -5.90 -1.46 11.37
CA ASN A 109 -5.03 -2.49 11.95
C ASN A 109 -5.24 -2.57 13.48
N GLY A 110 -5.48 -3.77 13.99
CA GLY A 110 -5.84 -4.00 15.40
C GLY A 110 -7.34 -3.88 15.69
N GLY A 111 -8.18 -3.57 14.70
CA GLY A 111 -9.63 -3.62 14.83
C GLY A 111 -10.21 -5.03 14.67
N HIS A 112 -11.54 -5.12 14.67
CA HIS A 112 -12.28 -6.38 14.49
C HIS A 112 -13.22 -6.28 13.28
N CYS A 113 -13.46 -7.41 12.64
CA CYS A 113 -14.43 -7.50 11.56
C CYS A 113 -15.87 -7.38 12.10
N HIS A 114 -16.65 -6.48 11.54
CA HIS A 114 -18.05 -6.30 11.95
C HIS A 114 -18.98 -7.44 11.51
N HIS A 115 -18.53 -8.30 10.59
CA HIS A 115 -19.32 -9.45 10.12
C HIS A 115 -19.07 -10.72 10.94
N CYS A 116 -17.78 -11.11 11.12
CA CYS A 116 -17.45 -12.35 11.81
C CYS A 116 -16.93 -12.14 13.24
N GLY A 117 -16.63 -10.90 13.64
CA GLY A 117 -16.09 -10.58 14.97
C GLY A 117 -14.58 -10.83 15.11
N GLU A 118 -13.95 -11.49 14.16
CA GLU A 118 -12.52 -11.84 14.22
C GLU A 118 -11.62 -10.60 14.13
N PRO A 119 -10.44 -10.63 14.76
CA PRO A 119 -9.45 -9.58 14.61
C PRO A 119 -9.05 -9.38 13.14
N LEU A 120 -8.87 -8.13 12.73
CA LEU A 120 -8.34 -7.83 11.40
C LEU A 120 -6.85 -8.16 11.35
N THR A 121 -6.46 -8.93 10.36
CA THR A 121 -5.06 -9.27 10.08
C THR A 121 -4.36 -8.06 9.47
N ARG A 122 -3.16 -7.72 9.96
CA ARG A 122 -2.36 -6.64 9.37
C ARG A 122 -2.01 -6.95 7.90
N THR A 123 -1.98 -5.94 7.06
CA THR A 123 -1.53 -6.11 5.67
C THR A 123 -0.02 -6.35 5.62
N GLN A 124 0.41 -7.20 4.70
CA GLN A 124 1.82 -7.35 4.38
C GLN A 124 2.32 -6.10 3.64
N LEU A 125 3.52 -5.61 3.98
CA LEU A 125 4.18 -4.59 3.19
C LEU A 125 4.98 -5.24 2.07
N LEU A 126 4.83 -4.75 0.83
CA LEU A 126 5.64 -5.21 -0.30
C LEU A 126 6.92 -4.40 -0.38
N TYR A 127 8.01 -5.00 0.05
CA TYR A 127 9.33 -4.38 0.04
C TYR A 127 9.92 -4.27 -1.38
N PRO A 128 10.88 -3.35 -1.61
CA PRO A 128 11.44 -3.07 -2.92
C PRO A 128 12.44 -4.19 -3.33
N VAL A 129 11.91 -5.30 -3.83
CA VAL A 129 12.66 -6.36 -4.49
C VAL A 129 12.42 -6.31 -5.98
N GLY A 130 13.41 -6.79 -6.78
CA GLY A 130 13.34 -6.71 -8.24
C GLY A 130 12.15 -7.42 -8.89
N GLU A 131 11.67 -8.50 -8.28
CA GLU A 131 10.44 -9.19 -8.70
C GLU A 131 9.47 -9.27 -7.51
N LYS A 132 8.44 -8.43 -7.53
CA LYS A 132 7.35 -8.46 -6.55
C LYS A 132 6.27 -9.40 -7.06
N ASN A 133 5.91 -10.39 -6.23
CA ASN A 133 4.79 -11.26 -6.56
C ASN A 133 3.50 -10.72 -5.92
N TYR A 134 2.71 -10.01 -6.70
CA TYR A 134 1.43 -9.42 -6.28
C TYR A 134 0.31 -10.44 -6.07
N HIS A 135 0.55 -11.72 -6.36
CA HIS A 135 -0.44 -12.78 -6.26
C HIS A 135 -0.27 -13.66 -5.01
N LEU A 136 0.85 -13.57 -4.30
CA LEU A 136 1.11 -14.41 -3.11
C LEU A 136 0.30 -14.00 -1.89
N ASP A 137 0.06 -12.70 -1.71
CA ASP A 137 -0.76 -12.18 -0.63
C ASP A 137 -2.18 -11.93 -1.15
N GLU A 138 -3.17 -12.53 -0.50
CA GLU A 138 -4.57 -12.46 -0.94
C GLU A 138 -5.14 -11.04 -0.87
N PHE A 139 -4.77 -10.27 0.16
CA PHE A 139 -5.20 -8.87 0.27
C PHE A 139 -4.64 -8.06 -0.89
N ILE A 140 -3.32 -8.12 -1.13
CA ILE A 140 -2.65 -7.40 -2.20
C ILE A 140 -3.22 -7.79 -3.57
N SER A 141 -3.40 -9.08 -3.82
CA SER A 141 -3.98 -9.58 -5.07
C SER A 141 -5.38 -9.00 -5.33
N ARG A 142 -6.23 -8.93 -4.30
CA ARG A 142 -7.56 -8.30 -4.41
C ARG A 142 -7.49 -6.79 -4.66
N GLN A 143 -6.53 -6.08 -4.04
CA GLN A 143 -6.32 -4.64 -4.29
C GLN A 143 -5.96 -4.40 -5.77
N TRP A 144 -5.06 -5.19 -6.33
CA TRP A 144 -4.65 -5.10 -7.74
C TRP A 144 -5.77 -5.48 -8.70
N ALA A 145 -6.52 -6.55 -8.42
CA ALA A 145 -7.67 -6.93 -9.23
C ALA A 145 -8.73 -5.81 -9.25
N THR A 146 -9.02 -5.21 -8.10
CA THR A 146 -9.94 -4.07 -8.00
C THR A 146 -9.41 -2.85 -8.76
N MET A 147 -8.11 -2.56 -8.66
CA MET A 147 -7.48 -1.46 -9.41
C MET A 147 -7.60 -1.68 -10.91
N ALA A 148 -7.31 -2.88 -11.40
CA ALA A 148 -7.42 -3.21 -12.82
C ALA A 148 -8.86 -3.04 -13.35
N ASP A 149 -9.85 -3.45 -12.56
CA ASP A 149 -11.27 -3.27 -12.94
C ASP A 149 -11.67 -1.78 -12.94
N LEU A 150 -11.26 -1.02 -11.95
CA LEU A 150 -11.55 0.41 -11.88
C LEU A 150 -10.90 1.21 -13.00
N LEU A 151 -9.68 0.85 -13.42
CA LEU A 151 -8.99 1.49 -14.54
C LEU A 151 -9.74 1.34 -15.86
N LYS A 152 -10.38 0.20 -16.10
CA LYS A 152 -11.20 -0.03 -17.33
C LYS A 152 -12.37 0.95 -17.46
N HIS A 153 -12.85 1.49 -16.36
CA HIS A 153 -14.01 2.38 -16.31
C HIS A 153 -13.63 3.83 -15.93
N ALA A 154 -12.33 4.12 -15.75
CA ALA A 154 -11.87 5.42 -15.35
C ALA A 154 -11.93 6.42 -16.51
N PHE A 155 -12.64 7.53 -16.33
CA PHE A 155 -12.65 8.64 -17.29
C PHE A 155 -11.29 9.38 -17.30
N MET A 156 -10.64 9.48 -16.14
CA MET A 156 -9.36 10.17 -15.96
C MET A 156 -8.54 9.47 -14.88
N VAL A 157 -7.24 9.33 -15.12
CA VAL A 157 -6.26 8.89 -14.15
C VAL A 157 -5.23 9.99 -13.95
N SER A 158 -5.01 10.35 -12.68
CA SER A 158 -3.95 11.28 -12.29
C SER A 158 -2.90 10.53 -11.48
N ILE A 159 -1.64 10.67 -11.87
CA ILE A 159 -0.51 10.08 -11.13
C ILE A 159 0.16 11.20 -10.35
N PHE A 160 0.28 11.01 -9.03
CA PHE A 160 0.84 12.00 -8.12
C PHE A 160 1.93 11.38 -7.26
N GLY A 161 3.14 11.96 -7.26
CA GLY A 161 4.25 11.57 -6.42
C GLY A 161 4.82 10.16 -6.67
N TYR A 162 4.44 9.49 -7.75
CA TYR A 162 4.93 8.15 -8.09
C TYR A 162 6.08 8.23 -9.11
N GLY A 163 7.28 7.85 -8.66
CA GLY A 163 8.50 7.91 -9.46
C GLY A 163 8.71 6.72 -10.40
N ALA A 164 7.82 5.73 -10.39
CA ALA A 164 7.91 4.50 -11.19
C ALA A 164 9.32 3.86 -11.16
N PRO A 165 9.83 3.48 -9.99
CA PRO A 165 11.16 2.90 -9.86
C PRO A 165 11.25 1.56 -10.60
N THR A 166 12.46 1.15 -10.94
CA THR A 166 12.70 -0.12 -11.67
C THR A 166 12.21 -1.36 -10.91
N SER A 167 12.19 -1.31 -9.57
CA SER A 167 11.60 -2.35 -8.72
C SER A 167 10.09 -2.50 -8.85
N ASP A 168 9.41 -1.54 -9.48
CA ASP A 168 7.97 -1.55 -9.74
C ASP A 168 7.62 -1.88 -11.19
N ALA A 169 8.54 -2.45 -11.96
CA ALA A 169 8.30 -2.78 -13.37
C ALA A 169 7.06 -3.66 -13.59
N SER A 170 6.83 -4.64 -12.70
CA SER A 170 5.62 -5.49 -12.74
C SER A 170 4.35 -4.70 -12.46
N ALA A 171 4.38 -3.73 -11.52
CA ALA A 171 3.26 -2.84 -11.24
C ALA A 171 2.92 -1.96 -12.45
N ILE A 172 3.96 -1.41 -13.10
CA ILE A 172 3.81 -0.58 -14.29
C ILE A 172 3.19 -1.39 -15.43
N ALA A 173 3.61 -2.66 -15.61
CA ALA A 173 3.03 -3.56 -16.61
C ALA A 173 1.54 -3.81 -16.33
N LEU A 174 1.16 -4.16 -15.10
CA LEU A 174 -0.24 -4.37 -14.70
C LEU A 174 -1.11 -3.12 -14.93
N LEU A 175 -0.58 -1.92 -14.63
CA LEU A 175 -1.30 -0.67 -14.88
C LEU A 175 -1.48 -0.41 -16.38
N LYS A 176 -0.46 -0.66 -17.21
CA LYS A 176 -0.53 -0.51 -18.66
C LYS A 176 -1.53 -1.49 -19.29
N ASP A 177 -1.46 -2.76 -18.91
CA ASP A 177 -2.35 -3.80 -19.43
C ASP A 177 -3.83 -3.49 -19.10
N ALA A 178 -4.09 -3.04 -17.88
CA ALA A 178 -5.44 -2.64 -17.49
C ALA A 178 -5.95 -1.40 -18.23
N TRP A 179 -5.05 -0.46 -18.59
CA TRP A 179 -5.42 0.78 -19.30
C TRP A 179 -5.66 0.55 -20.80
N VAL A 180 -4.85 -0.29 -21.45
CA VAL A 180 -4.97 -0.55 -22.90
C VAL A 180 -6.27 -1.27 -23.25
N SER A 181 -6.80 -2.09 -22.35
CA SER A 181 -8.08 -2.80 -22.57
C SER A 181 -9.33 -1.88 -22.65
N VAL A 182 -9.17 -0.57 -22.48
CA VAL A 182 -10.27 0.44 -22.57
C VAL A 182 -10.48 0.94 -24.01
N GLY A 183 -9.58 0.64 -24.93
CA GLY A 183 -9.57 1.16 -26.30
C GLY A 183 -9.98 0.17 -27.40
N GLU A 184 -10.37 -1.05 -27.04
CA GLU A 184 -10.97 -2.06 -27.92
C GLU A 184 -12.46 -2.19 -27.59
#